data_e84cfaf6e3163ad32e66c0d38bdc604a
#
_entry.id   e84cfaf6e3163ad32e66c0d38bdc604a
#
_cell.length_a   1.000
_cell.length_b   1.000
_cell.length_c   1.000
_cell.angle_alpha   90.00
_cell.angle_beta   90.00
_cell.angle_gamma   90.00
#
_symmetry.space_group_name_H-M   'P 1'
#
loop_
_entity.id
_entity.type
_entity.pdbx_description
1 polymer ?
#
loop_
_entity_poly.entity_id
_entity_poly.type
_entity_poly.pdbx_seq_one_letter_code
_entity_poly.pdbx_strand_id
1 'polypeptide(L)'
;MLLVDPLAAFFRAELEGCAPLVLDSTHVDVSLLPPLAQIVVVRHFTNSSDQLVEAVLTLPPLARQEVVFRLAVYIDGVHYDAIPQPARRGRRAHDAALADGRRAILYELLENDIQLISIAGIEPEDTVEVQIWSIKPLGRPGENRATLFVPLSARHDAIMSVLTDVDALVTTQAWHPATLQLNW
;
A
#
# COMPACT_ATOMS: atom_id res chain seq x y z
N MET A 1 -0.06 -28.97 -2.88
CA MET A 1 -0.25 -27.73 -3.69
C MET A 1 -0.08 -26.58 -2.72
N LEU A 2 1.10 -25.98 -2.70
CA LEU A 2 1.37 -24.80 -1.87
C LEU A 2 0.58 -23.63 -2.46
N LEU A 3 -0.47 -23.20 -1.78
CA LEU A 3 -1.13 -21.93 -2.06
C LEU A 3 -0.14 -20.82 -1.73
N VAL A 4 0.51 -20.31 -2.75
CA VAL A 4 1.29 -19.08 -2.65
C VAL A 4 0.28 -17.97 -2.41
N ASP A 5 0.38 -17.30 -1.26
CA ASP A 5 -0.41 -16.10 -0.97
C ASP A 5 -0.12 -15.06 -2.08
N PRO A 6 -1.08 -14.75 -2.96
CA PRO A 6 -0.84 -13.84 -4.06
C PRO A 6 -0.46 -12.43 -3.57
N LEU A 7 -0.84 -12.06 -2.33
CA LEU A 7 -0.48 -10.78 -1.72
C LEU A 7 0.95 -10.79 -1.18
N ALA A 8 1.47 -11.93 -0.71
CA ALA A 8 2.87 -12.02 -0.26
C ALA A 8 3.86 -11.82 -1.41
N ALA A 9 3.46 -12.15 -2.65
CA ALA A 9 4.28 -11.89 -3.84
C ALA A 9 4.40 -10.39 -4.17
N PHE A 10 3.43 -9.57 -3.74
CA PHE A 10 3.42 -8.12 -3.97
C PHE A 10 4.26 -7.32 -2.96
N PHE A 11 4.82 -7.97 -1.94
CA PHE A 11 5.63 -7.31 -0.91
C PHE A 11 7.09 -7.77 -0.90
N ARG A 12 7.57 -8.30 -2.02
CA ARG A 12 9.00 -8.57 -2.17
C ARG A 12 9.73 -7.27 -2.47
N ALA A 13 10.62 -6.90 -1.57
CA ALA A 13 11.73 -6.03 -1.92
C ALA A 13 12.69 -6.90 -2.75
N GLU A 14 12.69 -6.73 -4.07
CA GLU A 14 13.62 -7.46 -4.94
C GLU A 14 14.81 -6.55 -5.25
N LEU A 15 15.91 -6.84 -4.58
CA LEU A 15 17.24 -6.48 -5.06
C LEU A 15 18.06 -7.77 -5.12
N GLU A 16 18.72 -8.01 -6.25
CA GLU A 16 19.71 -9.05 -6.34
C GLU A 16 20.79 -8.83 -5.28
N GLY A 17 20.80 -9.68 -4.25
CA GLY A 17 21.84 -9.71 -3.23
C GLY A 17 21.55 -9.01 -1.91
N CYS A 18 20.41 -8.36 -1.73
CA CYS A 18 20.04 -7.73 -0.46
C CYS A 18 18.93 -8.49 0.28
N ALA A 19 18.97 -8.48 1.60
CA ALA A 19 17.86 -8.97 2.41
C ALA A 19 16.61 -8.09 2.12
N PRO A 20 15.44 -8.69 1.90
CA PRO A 20 14.23 -7.92 1.68
C PRO A 20 13.88 -7.12 2.94
N LEU A 21 13.26 -5.93 2.76
CA LEU A 21 12.62 -5.25 3.86
C LEU A 21 11.61 -6.20 4.53
N VAL A 22 11.65 -6.27 5.84
CA VAL A 22 10.69 -7.07 6.61
C VAL A 22 9.43 -6.23 6.79
N LEU A 23 8.27 -6.77 6.37
CA LEU A 23 6.98 -6.19 6.70
C LEU A 23 6.63 -6.54 8.13
N ASP A 24 6.60 -5.55 9.02
CA ASP A 24 6.34 -5.72 10.44
C ASP A 24 4.84 -5.73 10.74
N SER A 25 4.11 -4.78 10.17
CA SER A 25 2.66 -4.66 10.38
C SER A 25 1.94 -4.01 9.22
N THR A 26 0.63 -4.25 9.15
CA THR A 26 -0.30 -3.56 8.26
C THR A 26 -1.50 -3.07 9.06
N HIS A 27 -1.82 -1.80 8.93
CA HIS A 27 -3.03 -1.20 9.47
C HIS A 27 -3.90 -0.68 8.34
N VAL A 28 -5.20 -0.93 8.40
CA VAL A 28 -6.16 -0.47 7.38
C VAL A 28 -7.33 0.22 8.05
N ASP A 29 -7.52 1.49 7.72
CA ASP A 29 -8.69 2.25 8.13
C ASP A 29 -9.66 2.40 6.95
N VAL A 30 -10.91 2.05 7.18
CA VAL A 30 -11.98 2.18 6.21
C VAL A 30 -13.02 3.15 6.74
N SER A 31 -13.22 4.24 6.01
CA SER A 31 -14.30 5.21 6.29
C SER A 31 -15.36 5.08 5.21
N LEU A 32 -16.58 4.73 5.61
CA LEU A 32 -17.70 4.56 4.70
C LEU A 32 -18.50 5.85 4.66
N LEU A 33 -18.47 6.50 3.52
CA LEU A 33 -19.17 7.75 3.21
C LEU A 33 -20.01 7.54 1.94
N PRO A 34 -21.13 6.81 2.01
CA PRO A 34 -21.91 6.48 0.82
C PRO A 34 -22.17 7.69 -0.07
N PRO A 35 -21.95 7.59 -1.39
CA PRO A 35 -21.69 6.38 -2.17
C PRO A 35 -20.20 5.98 -2.31
N LEU A 36 -19.32 6.48 -1.46
CA LEU A 36 -17.88 6.23 -1.51
C LEU A 36 -17.38 5.52 -0.25
N ALA A 37 -16.29 4.78 -0.39
CA ALA A 37 -15.43 4.37 0.71
C ALA A 37 -14.05 5.04 0.55
N GLN A 38 -13.52 5.57 1.64
CA GLN A 38 -12.12 5.94 1.76
C GLN A 38 -11.38 4.82 2.46
N ILE A 39 -10.25 4.43 1.92
CA ILE A 39 -9.38 3.39 2.48
C ILE A 39 -8.01 4.01 2.72
N VAL A 40 -7.49 3.84 3.92
CA VAL A 40 -6.12 4.21 4.26
C VAL A 40 -5.38 2.94 4.64
N VAL A 41 -4.31 2.64 3.92
CA VAL A 41 -3.45 1.50 4.20
C VAL A 41 -2.12 2.02 4.71
N VAL A 42 -1.74 1.60 5.91
CA VAL A 42 -0.45 1.91 6.53
C VAL A 42 0.34 0.63 6.67
N ARG A 43 1.58 0.62 6.19
CA ARG A 43 2.49 -0.52 6.30
C ARG A 43 3.81 -0.08 6.90
N HIS A 44 4.27 -0.86 7.85
CA HIS A 44 5.56 -0.65 8.51
C HIS A 44 6.53 -1.72 8.06
N PHE A 45 7.75 -1.29 7.77
CA PHE A 45 8.86 -2.15 7.37
C PHE A 45 10.10 -1.74 8.15
N THR A 46 11.02 -2.69 8.34
CA THR A 46 12.33 -2.45 8.91
C THR A 46 13.43 -2.98 8.00
N ASN A 47 14.49 -2.21 7.81
CA ASN A 47 15.71 -2.70 7.20
C ASN A 47 16.53 -3.43 8.27
N SER A 48 16.35 -4.74 8.39
CA SER A 48 17.09 -5.56 9.33
C SER A 48 18.46 -6.03 8.80
N SER A 49 18.90 -5.51 7.66
CA SER A 49 20.23 -5.79 7.12
C SER A 49 21.27 -4.79 7.65
N ASP A 50 22.54 -5.12 7.48
CA ASP A 50 23.69 -4.25 7.81
C ASP A 50 24.09 -3.32 6.65
N GLN A 51 23.27 -3.22 5.60
CA GLN A 51 23.58 -2.50 4.37
C GLN A 51 22.52 -1.44 4.06
N LEU A 52 22.95 -0.42 3.31
CA LEU A 52 22.04 0.52 2.67
C LEU A 52 21.20 -0.21 1.62
N VAL A 53 19.88 -0.07 1.69
CA VAL A 53 18.92 -0.79 0.84
C VAL A 53 18.18 0.20 -0.07
N GLU A 54 17.99 -0.24 -1.31
CA GLU A 54 16.98 0.29 -2.21
C GLU A 54 15.85 -0.75 -2.30
N ALA A 55 14.63 -0.37 -1.99
CA ALA A 55 13.49 -1.25 -1.97
C ALA A 55 12.49 -0.90 -3.07
N VAL A 56 11.96 -1.92 -3.75
CA VAL A 56 10.84 -1.81 -4.68
C VAL A 56 9.66 -2.59 -4.13
N LEU A 57 8.64 -1.86 -3.70
CA LEU A 57 7.40 -2.44 -3.19
C LEU A 57 6.40 -2.56 -4.34
N THR A 58 6.00 -3.77 -4.68
CA THR A 58 4.91 -4.01 -5.61
C THR A 58 3.61 -4.10 -4.83
N LEU A 59 2.64 -3.26 -5.18
CA LEU A 59 1.33 -3.23 -4.54
C LEU A 59 0.30 -3.94 -5.42
N PRO A 60 -0.79 -4.45 -4.83
CA PRO A 60 -1.89 -5.01 -5.59
C PRO A 60 -2.43 -4.02 -6.62
N PRO A 61 -2.90 -4.51 -7.78
CA PRO A 61 -3.59 -3.66 -8.74
C PRO A 61 -4.77 -2.93 -8.07
N LEU A 62 -4.98 -1.68 -8.48
CA LEU A 62 -6.15 -0.93 -8.05
C LEU A 62 -7.43 -1.68 -8.43
N ALA A 63 -8.38 -1.72 -7.53
CA ALA A 63 -9.70 -2.23 -7.87
C ALA A 63 -10.35 -1.31 -8.90
N ARG A 64 -11.32 -1.85 -9.64
CA ARG A 64 -12.03 -1.07 -10.66
C ARG A 64 -12.63 0.20 -10.05
N GLN A 65 -12.33 1.34 -10.64
CA GLN A 65 -12.74 2.69 -10.19
C GLN A 65 -12.15 3.13 -8.85
N GLU A 66 -11.18 2.42 -8.32
CA GLU A 66 -10.39 2.89 -7.18
C GLU A 66 -9.36 3.91 -7.65
N VAL A 67 -9.18 4.97 -6.86
CA VAL A 67 -8.22 6.03 -7.15
C VAL A 67 -7.37 6.30 -5.91
N VAL A 68 -6.06 6.18 -6.04
CA VAL A 68 -5.12 6.68 -5.05
C VAL A 68 -5.03 8.20 -5.21
N PHE A 69 -5.30 8.94 -4.14
CA PHE A 69 -5.27 10.41 -4.16
C PHE A 69 -4.15 10.99 -3.28
N ARG A 70 -3.58 10.19 -2.39
CA ARG A 70 -2.42 10.58 -1.58
C ARG A 70 -1.54 9.37 -1.29
N LEU A 71 -0.24 9.61 -1.27
CA LEU A 71 0.77 8.67 -0.80
C LEU A 71 1.78 9.46 0.03
N ALA A 72 2.10 8.95 1.21
CA ALA A 72 3.18 9.46 2.04
C ALA A 72 4.10 8.31 2.48
N VAL A 73 5.36 8.61 2.64
CA VAL A 73 6.36 7.68 3.18
C VAL A 73 7.09 8.36 4.32
N TYR A 74 7.28 7.65 5.41
CA TYR A 74 8.14 8.08 6.49
C TYR A 74 9.35 7.15 6.53
N ILE A 75 10.55 7.71 6.62
CA ILE A 75 11.79 6.95 6.79
C ILE A 75 12.46 7.49 8.04
N ASP A 76 12.58 6.64 9.06
CA ASP A 76 13.08 7.00 10.38
C ASP A 76 12.42 8.29 10.93
N GLY A 77 11.09 8.35 10.80
CA GLY A 77 10.25 9.48 11.24
C GLY A 77 10.30 10.72 10.35
N VAL A 78 11.13 10.77 9.32
CA VAL A 78 11.16 11.87 8.35
C VAL A 78 10.08 11.68 7.30
N HIS A 79 9.21 12.67 7.15
CA HIS A 79 8.04 12.63 6.29
C HIS A 79 8.32 13.08 4.86
N TYR A 80 7.82 12.30 3.89
CA TYR A 80 7.87 12.58 2.46
C TYR A 80 6.47 12.43 1.87
N ASP A 81 5.88 13.52 1.35
CA ASP A 81 4.63 13.48 0.58
C ASP A 81 4.92 13.33 -0.91
N ALA A 82 4.19 12.45 -1.57
CA ALA A 82 4.27 12.30 -3.01
C ALA A 82 3.64 13.49 -3.72
N ILE A 83 4.38 14.06 -4.68
CA ILE A 83 3.91 15.16 -5.52
C ILE A 83 3.62 14.60 -6.91
N PRO A 84 2.36 14.66 -7.39
CA PRO A 84 2.01 14.22 -8.73
C PRO A 84 2.80 14.99 -9.80
N GLN A 85 3.40 14.26 -10.75
CA GLN A 85 4.13 14.85 -11.87
C GLN A 85 4.15 13.88 -13.06
N PRO A 86 4.45 14.38 -14.28
CA PRO A 86 4.59 13.49 -15.42
C PRO A 86 5.63 12.39 -15.20
N ALA A 87 5.31 11.13 -15.53
CA ALA A 87 6.12 9.96 -15.22
C ALA A 87 7.60 10.11 -15.60
N ARG A 88 7.89 10.61 -16.81
CA ARG A 88 9.29 10.85 -17.24
C ARG A 88 10.06 11.83 -16.36
N ARG A 89 9.36 12.83 -15.81
CA ARG A 89 9.98 13.81 -14.91
C ARG A 89 10.23 13.18 -13.54
N GLY A 90 9.27 12.41 -13.03
CA GLY A 90 9.39 11.68 -11.77
C GLY A 90 10.59 10.74 -11.79
N ARG A 91 10.70 9.90 -12.82
CA ARG A 91 11.84 8.98 -12.98
C ARG A 91 13.18 9.69 -13.02
N ARG A 92 13.30 10.74 -13.85
CA ARG A 92 14.55 11.52 -13.92
C ARG A 92 14.93 12.16 -12.59
N ALA A 93 13.96 12.66 -11.82
CA ALA A 93 14.23 13.25 -10.52
C ALA A 93 14.68 12.18 -9.50
N HIS A 94 14.07 11.01 -9.53
CA HIS A 94 14.45 9.86 -8.72
C HIS A 94 15.87 9.39 -9.07
N ASP A 95 16.16 9.15 -10.35
CA ASP A 95 17.48 8.70 -10.82
C ASP A 95 18.59 9.68 -10.47
N ALA A 96 18.30 10.99 -10.58
CA ALA A 96 19.25 12.04 -10.19
C ALA A 96 19.51 12.03 -8.67
N ALA A 97 18.45 11.82 -7.86
CA ALA A 97 18.62 11.76 -6.41
C ALA A 97 19.43 10.50 -6.01
N LEU A 98 19.21 9.37 -6.67
CA LEU A 98 20.02 8.16 -6.50
C LEU A 98 21.50 8.41 -6.83
N ALA A 99 21.77 9.00 -7.99
CA ALA A 99 23.14 9.30 -8.41
C ALA A 99 23.88 10.23 -7.44
N ASP A 100 23.14 11.10 -6.75
CA ASP A 100 23.66 12.01 -5.71
C ASP A 100 23.74 11.34 -4.31
N GLY A 101 23.39 10.06 -4.18
CA GLY A 101 23.33 9.34 -2.89
C GLY A 101 22.27 9.87 -1.93
N ARG A 102 21.23 10.52 -2.45
CA ARG A 102 20.13 11.06 -1.63
C ARG A 102 18.98 10.06 -1.52
N ARG A 103 18.26 10.13 -0.42
CA ARG A 103 16.97 9.43 -0.28
C ARG A 103 16.02 9.86 -1.40
N ALA A 104 15.38 8.89 -2.05
CA ALA A 104 14.47 9.14 -3.15
C ALA A 104 13.27 8.18 -3.08
N ILE A 105 12.08 8.70 -3.36
CA ILE A 105 10.86 7.93 -3.37
C ILE A 105 10.15 8.18 -4.69
N LEU A 106 9.77 7.10 -5.39
CA LEU A 106 9.03 7.15 -6.63
C LEU A 106 7.82 6.21 -6.55
N TYR A 107 6.63 6.75 -6.76
CA TYR A 107 5.42 5.96 -6.95
C TYR A 107 5.02 5.97 -8.42
N GLU A 108 4.77 4.82 -8.98
CA GLU A 108 4.37 4.64 -10.37
C GLU A 108 3.18 3.71 -10.49
N LEU A 109 2.24 4.11 -11.34
CA LEU A 109 1.18 3.24 -11.82
C LEU A 109 1.58 2.74 -13.20
N LEU A 110 1.80 1.43 -13.31
CA LEU A 110 2.20 0.77 -14.55
C LEU A 110 0.98 0.36 -15.37
N GLU A 111 1.24 -0.18 -16.57
CA GLU A 111 0.22 -0.87 -17.34
C GLU A 111 -0.40 -2.00 -16.53
N ASN A 112 -1.71 -2.22 -16.69
CA ASN A 112 -2.51 -3.19 -15.91
C ASN A 112 -2.71 -2.81 -14.42
N ASP A 113 -2.67 -1.52 -14.10
CA ASP A 113 -2.93 -0.99 -12.76
C ASP A 113 -1.97 -1.50 -11.66
N ILE A 114 -0.83 -2.08 -12.04
CA ILE A 114 0.22 -2.47 -11.10
C ILE A 114 0.86 -1.21 -10.52
N GLN A 115 0.95 -1.16 -9.21
CA GLN A 115 1.54 -0.05 -8.47
C GLN A 115 2.93 -0.42 -7.99
N LEU A 116 3.90 0.45 -8.20
CA LEU A 116 5.25 0.31 -7.66
C LEU A 116 5.61 1.50 -6.80
N ILE A 117 6.27 1.24 -5.68
CA ILE A 117 6.92 2.26 -4.85
C ILE A 117 8.39 1.90 -4.75
N SER A 118 9.25 2.71 -5.36
CA SER A 118 10.69 2.60 -5.22
C SER A 118 11.16 3.55 -4.12
N ILE A 119 11.87 3.03 -3.13
CA ILE A 119 12.39 3.78 -1.98
C ILE A 119 13.88 3.52 -1.90
N ALA A 120 14.67 4.57 -2.02
CA ALA A 120 16.11 4.50 -1.97
C ALA A 120 16.69 5.21 -0.73
N GLY A 121 17.87 4.76 -0.30
CA GLY A 121 18.57 5.35 0.82
C GLY A 121 18.00 4.93 2.17
N ILE A 122 17.59 3.68 2.30
CA ILE A 122 17.15 3.07 3.56
C ILE A 122 18.38 2.54 4.27
N GLU A 123 18.81 3.19 5.33
CA GLU A 123 19.97 2.80 6.12
C GLU A 123 19.68 1.56 6.98
N PRO A 124 20.72 0.86 7.49
CA PRO A 124 20.53 -0.19 8.48
C PRO A 124 19.69 0.29 9.67
N GLU A 125 18.77 -0.54 10.14
CA GLU A 125 17.84 -0.27 11.25
C GLU A 125 16.80 0.83 10.97
N ASP A 126 16.81 1.50 9.79
CA ASP A 126 15.76 2.45 9.42
C ASP A 126 14.39 1.77 9.41
N THR A 127 13.41 2.45 9.97
CA THR A 127 11.99 2.08 9.84
C THR A 127 11.38 2.84 8.67
N VAL A 128 10.59 2.14 7.87
CA VAL A 128 9.86 2.70 6.72
C VAL A 128 8.37 2.51 6.94
N GLU A 129 7.62 3.61 6.97
CA GLU A 129 6.17 3.58 6.99
C GLU A 129 5.64 4.09 5.66
N VAL A 130 4.80 3.29 5.00
CA VAL A 130 4.14 3.65 3.74
C VAL A 130 2.66 3.82 4.00
N GLN A 131 2.15 5.01 3.73
CA GLN A 131 0.73 5.35 3.85
C GLN A 131 0.13 5.62 2.48
N ILE A 132 -1.00 4.96 2.16
CA ILE A 132 -1.70 5.09 0.89
C ILE A 132 -3.17 5.39 1.17
N TRP A 133 -3.66 6.50 0.61
CA TRP A 133 -5.06 6.88 0.66
C TRP A 133 -5.71 6.64 -0.68
N SER A 134 -6.76 5.85 -0.68
CA SER A 134 -7.59 5.63 -1.87
C SER A 134 -9.07 5.88 -1.60
N ILE A 135 -9.79 6.17 -2.66
CA ILE A 135 -11.25 6.24 -2.67
C ILE A 135 -11.81 5.25 -3.70
N LYS A 136 -12.94 4.66 -3.36
CA LYS A 136 -13.61 3.67 -4.17
C LYS A 136 -15.13 3.84 -4.11
N PRO A 137 -15.86 3.74 -5.24
CA PRO A 137 -17.32 3.72 -5.22
C PRO A 137 -17.86 2.46 -4.52
N LEU A 138 -18.89 2.64 -3.70
CA LEU A 138 -19.60 1.58 -3.00
C LEU A 138 -20.81 1.12 -3.83
N GLY A 139 -20.61 0.33 -4.88
CA GLY A 139 -21.71 -0.20 -5.67
C GLY A 139 -22.35 0.79 -6.63
N ARG A 140 -23.55 0.47 -7.11
CA ARG A 140 -24.30 1.29 -8.07
C ARG A 140 -25.36 2.12 -7.33
N PRO A 141 -25.69 3.34 -7.84
CA PRO A 141 -26.82 4.10 -7.31
C PRO A 141 -28.11 3.25 -7.28
N GLY A 142 -28.77 3.18 -6.13
CA GLY A 142 -29.99 2.41 -5.92
C GLY A 142 -29.78 0.97 -5.41
N GLU A 143 -28.55 0.50 -5.27
CA GLU A 143 -28.26 -0.76 -4.58
C GLU A 143 -28.15 -0.49 -3.08
N ASN A 144 -28.87 -1.29 -2.27
CA ASN A 144 -28.82 -1.20 -0.81
C ASN A 144 -27.72 -2.07 -0.19
N ARG A 145 -26.82 -2.57 -1.01
CA ARG A 145 -25.71 -3.44 -0.60
C ARG A 145 -24.45 -3.14 -1.38
N ALA A 146 -23.31 -3.17 -0.71
CA ALA A 146 -22.02 -3.18 -1.36
C ALA A 146 -21.10 -4.21 -0.73
N THR A 147 -20.13 -4.67 -1.52
CA THR A 147 -19.04 -5.51 -1.05
C THR A 147 -17.74 -4.79 -1.30
N LEU A 148 -17.00 -4.55 -0.23
CA LEU A 148 -15.70 -3.92 -0.29
C LEU A 148 -14.63 -4.99 0.01
N PHE A 149 -13.66 -5.14 -0.91
CA PHE A 149 -12.50 -5.97 -0.69
C PHE A 149 -11.36 -5.09 -0.19
N VAL A 150 -10.79 -5.47 0.95
CA VAL A 150 -9.67 -4.77 1.57
C VAL A 150 -8.46 -5.70 1.54
N PRO A 151 -7.33 -5.29 0.93
CA PRO A 151 -6.14 -6.12 0.83
C PRO A 151 -5.41 -6.20 2.18
N LEU A 152 -5.73 -7.21 2.98
CA LEU A 152 -5.00 -7.54 4.21
C LEU A 152 -4.03 -8.68 3.93
N SER A 153 -2.81 -8.57 4.45
CA SER A 153 -1.87 -9.69 4.45
C SER A 153 -2.20 -10.64 5.59
N ALA A 154 -2.37 -11.94 5.28
CA ALA A 154 -2.67 -12.97 6.26
C ALA A 154 -1.46 -13.41 7.10
N ARG A 155 -0.25 -12.97 6.77
CA ARG A 155 1.00 -13.44 7.38
C ARG A 155 1.59 -12.52 8.44
N HIS A 156 1.04 -11.32 8.63
CA HIS A 156 1.57 -10.31 9.53
C HIS A 156 0.44 -9.75 10.37
N ASP A 157 0.78 -9.14 11.47
CA ASP A 157 -0.19 -8.47 12.34
C ASP A 157 -0.91 -7.38 11.55
N ALA A 158 -2.10 -7.73 11.06
CA ALA A 158 -2.94 -6.83 10.32
C ALA A 158 -4.13 -6.40 11.18
N ILE A 159 -4.28 -5.10 11.35
CA ILE A 159 -5.39 -4.49 12.06
C ILE A 159 -6.25 -3.76 11.05
N MET A 160 -7.56 -3.96 11.12
CA MET A 160 -8.51 -3.22 10.31
C MET A 160 -9.52 -2.49 11.20
N SER A 161 -9.60 -1.17 11.02
CA SER A 161 -10.61 -0.32 11.64
C SER A 161 -11.66 0.08 10.60
N VAL A 162 -12.93 0.06 10.99
CA VAL A 162 -14.03 0.47 10.12
C VAL A 162 -14.83 1.56 10.82
N LEU A 163 -14.86 2.74 10.22
CA LEU A 163 -15.72 3.84 10.63
C LEU A 163 -16.92 3.94 9.69
N THR A 164 -18.12 3.76 10.20
CA THR A 164 -19.34 3.79 9.40
C THR A 164 -20.56 4.21 10.22
N ASP A 165 -21.47 4.93 9.56
CA ASP A 165 -22.80 5.25 10.07
C ASP A 165 -23.86 4.26 9.56
N VAL A 166 -23.46 3.22 8.81
CA VAL A 166 -24.34 2.19 8.26
C VAL A 166 -24.03 0.83 8.86
N ASP A 167 -25.01 -0.07 8.86
CA ASP A 167 -24.79 -1.45 9.31
C ASP A 167 -23.78 -2.15 8.43
N ALA A 168 -22.65 -2.53 8.99
CA ALA A 168 -21.57 -3.22 8.30
C ALA A 168 -21.31 -4.58 8.95
N LEU A 169 -21.37 -5.64 8.15
CA LEU A 169 -20.89 -6.96 8.55
C LEU A 169 -19.47 -7.15 8.02
N VAL A 170 -18.51 -7.20 8.94
CA VAL A 170 -17.12 -7.48 8.60
C VAL A 170 -16.88 -8.98 8.64
N THR A 171 -16.54 -9.56 7.51
CA THR A 171 -16.13 -10.97 7.42
C THR A 171 -14.65 -11.04 7.06
N THR A 172 -13.84 -11.49 8.00
CA THR A 172 -12.42 -11.78 7.76
C THR A 172 -12.23 -13.29 7.62
N GLN A 173 -11.61 -13.70 6.54
CA GLN A 173 -11.18 -15.10 6.35
C GLN A 173 -9.65 -15.13 6.38
N ALA A 174 -9.09 -16.10 7.10
CA ALA A 174 -7.65 -16.19 7.41
C ALA A 174 -6.69 -16.17 6.19
N TRP A 175 -7.20 -16.28 4.97
CA TRP A 175 -6.39 -16.43 3.75
C TRP A 175 -6.87 -15.57 2.57
N HIS A 176 -7.79 -14.64 2.81
CA HIS A 176 -8.38 -13.80 1.77
C HIS A 176 -8.38 -12.32 2.17
N PRO A 177 -8.45 -11.42 1.20
CA PRO A 177 -8.71 -10.02 1.51
C PRO A 177 -9.97 -9.93 2.37
N ALA A 178 -9.96 -9.05 3.36
CA ALA A 178 -11.14 -8.83 4.17
C ALA A 178 -12.30 -8.38 3.28
N THR A 179 -13.46 -8.96 3.51
CA THR A 179 -14.67 -8.60 2.78
C THR A 179 -15.62 -7.89 3.71
N LEU A 180 -15.97 -6.66 3.37
CA LEU A 180 -16.97 -5.87 4.06
C LEU A 180 -18.29 -5.98 3.28
N GLN A 181 -19.31 -6.54 3.89
CA GLN A 181 -20.67 -6.52 3.36
C GLN A 181 -21.44 -5.38 4.03
N LEU A 182 -21.89 -4.44 3.24
CA LEU A 182 -22.57 -3.22 3.67
C LEU A 182 -24.03 -3.31 3.27
N ASN A 183 -24.92 -2.97 4.21
CA ASN A 183 -26.35 -2.82 3.95
C ASN A 183 -26.75 -1.40 4.41
N TRP A 184 -27.44 -0.63 3.57
CA TRP A 184 -27.98 0.69 3.91
C TRP A 184 -29.40 0.88 3.39
#